data_d197f2821554cbcec35984b6e6b5cfde
#
_entry.id   d197f2821554cbcec35984b6e6b5cfde
#
_cell.length_a   1.000
_cell.length_b   1.000
_cell.length_c   1.000
_cell.angle_alpha   90.00
_cell.angle_beta   90.00
_cell.angle_gamma   90.00
#
_symmetry.space_group_name_H-M   'P 1'
#
loop_
_entity.id
_entity.type
_entity.pdbx_description
1 polymer ?
#
loop_
_entity_poly.entity_id
_entity_poly.type
_entity_poly.pdbx_seq_one_letter_code
_entity_poly.pdbx_strand_id
1 'polypeptide(L)'
;MKCEAINLGKYLKNSSNIFFIYGSEVILKNHVKNRILENLSKRGFSEKITLTDENFKEIKSTIAQNAGGSLFGSNLIIELKHNNGKIPETISEIFTNDVPKSENICIIINSHSEKLSLASKWAKNMDEFSLIVECKKLKSFEEQIWLKKNLNFIPDNYKTEIVQLLSEMHSGNLVAQQNEIELLKLLYSDSDKEIRDISDITNHIISSAEFSPFELEDAILQGETKKALEIVGSLRRADAYSGPLLIWIMSKITNLASLAYQDKNPKVFLKNNGIWQSKINDYLIFIKKQNQSNLDLAQKNIYELELSLKGLIKKDFWSELESLIFKLGTS
;
A
#
# COMPACT_ATOMS: atom_id res chain seq x y z
N MET A 1 -16.41 -21.05 4.64
CA MET A 1 -16.38 -20.72 3.19
C MET A 1 -15.33 -19.66 2.92
N LYS A 2 -14.45 -19.84 1.90
CA LYS A 2 -13.35 -18.90 1.60
C LYS A 2 -13.50 -18.26 0.22
N CYS A 3 -13.20 -16.96 0.10
CA CYS A 3 -13.15 -16.23 -1.16
C CYS A 3 -12.03 -15.19 -1.20
N GLU A 4 -11.69 -14.71 -2.37
CA GLU A 4 -10.81 -13.56 -2.57
C GLU A 4 -11.62 -12.25 -2.53
N ALA A 5 -10.99 -11.15 -2.11
CA ALA A 5 -11.62 -9.83 -1.97
C ALA A 5 -12.40 -9.38 -3.23
N ILE A 6 -11.85 -9.63 -4.42
CA ILE A 6 -12.47 -9.26 -5.71
C ILE A 6 -13.82 -9.95 -5.90
N ASN A 7 -13.95 -11.19 -5.41
CA ASN A 7 -15.11 -12.05 -5.58
C ASN A 7 -16.17 -11.88 -4.47
N LEU A 8 -15.93 -11.08 -3.45
CA LEU A 8 -16.79 -10.91 -2.27
C LEU A 8 -18.29 -10.76 -2.63
N GLY A 9 -18.61 -9.98 -3.67
CA GLY A 9 -20.00 -9.71 -4.04
C GLY A 9 -20.86 -10.93 -4.36
N LYS A 10 -20.24 -12.03 -4.78
CA LYS A 10 -20.93 -13.30 -5.07
C LYS A 10 -21.34 -14.02 -3.78
N TYR A 11 -20.62 -13.80 -2.69
CA TYR A 11 -20.75 -14.50 -1.42
C TYR A 11 -21.57 -13.72 -0.38
N LEU A 12 -21.69 -12.39 -0.51
CA LEU A 12 -22.50 -11.56 0.38
C LEU A 12 -24.02 -11.83 0.30
N LYS A 13 -24.47 -12.55 -0.72
CA LYS A 13 -25.88 -13.00 -0.80
C LYS A 13 -26.21 -14.06 0.24
N ASN A 14 -25.21 -14.77 0.77
CA ASN A 14 -25.36 -15.76 1.82
C ASN A 14 -25.39 -15.02 3.17
N SER A 15 -26.32 -15.38 4.05
CA SER A 15 -26.54 -14.75 5.34
C SER A 15 -25.50 -15.14 6.41
N SER A 16 -24.22 -14.99 6.11
CA SER A 16 -23.17 -15.20 7.12
C SER A 16 -23.20 -14.09 8.17
N ASN A 17 -23.06 -14.47 9.44
CA ASN A 17 -22.94 -13.53 10.56
C ASN A 17 -21.52 -13.47 11.12
N ILE A 18 -20.56 -14.21 10.55
CA ILE A 18 -19.15 -14.15 10.95
C ILE A 18 -18.31 -13.97 9.70
N PHE A 19 -17.47 -12.93 9.71
CA PHE A 19 -16.56 -12.58 8.63
C PHE A 19 -15.12 -12.56 9.17
N PHE A 20 -14.20 -13.19 8.46
CA PHE A 20 -12.78 -13.16 8.78
C PHE A 20 -12.00 -12.57 7.60
N ILE A 21 -11.42 -11.37 7.80
CA ILE A 21 -10.69 -10.61 6.79
C ILE A 21 -9.20 -10.69 7.11
N TYR A 22 -8.38 -11.14 6.18
CA TYR A 22 -6.93 -11.22 6.34
C TYR A 22 -6.20 -10.98 5.02
N GLY A 23 -4.89 -10.80 5.06
CA GLY A 23 -4.02 -10.59 3.89
C GLY A 23 -3.15 -9.35 4.00
N SER A 24 -2.24 -9.20 3.05
CA SER A 24 -1.25 -8.12 3.00
C SER A 24 -1.80 -6.80 2.45
N GLU A 25 -2.92 -6.83 1.71
CA GLU A 25 -3.42 -5.66 0.98
C GLU A 25 -4.44 -4.86 1.79
N VAL A 26 -3.98 -3.73 2.35
CA VAL A 26 -4.77 -2.88 3.26
C VAL A 26 -5.98 -2.26 2.59
N ILE A 27 -5.83 -1.79 1.34
CA ILE A 27 -6.93 -1.17 0.59
C ILE A 27 -8.06 -2.17 0.37
N LEU A 28 -7.72 -3.41 -0.01
CA LEU A 28 -8.72 -4.45 -0.19
C LEU A 28 -9.41 -4.82 1.12
N LYS A 29 -8.69 -4.88 2.25
CA LYS A 29 -9.30 -5.11 3.57
C LYS A 29 -10.31 -4.04 3.93
N ASN A 30 -10.00 -2.78 3.69
CA ASN A 30 -10.91 -1.67 3.93
C ASN A 30 -12.15 -1.73 3.01
N HIS A 31 -11.97 -1.99 1.72
CA HIS A 31 -13.08 -2.16 0.77
C HIS A 31 -13.97 -3.34 1.14
N VAL A 32 -13.39 -4.48 1.49
CA VAL A 32 -14.11 -5.67 1.95
C VAL A 32 -14.94 -5.34 3.19
N LYS A 33 -14.32 -4.73 4.20
CA LYS A 33 -14.99 -4.31 5.43
C LYS A 33 -16.17 -3.38 5.13
N ASN A 34 -15.98 -2.34 4.35
CA ASN A 34 -17.05 -1.38 4.02
C ASN A 34 -18.21 -2.05 3.30
N ARG A 35 -17.94 -2.94 2.34
CA ARG A 35 -18.99 -3.70 1.63
C ARG A 35 -19.75 -4.67 2.54
N ILE A 36 -19.08 -5.27 3.53
CA ILE A 36 -19.71 -6.10 4.54
C ILE A 36 -20.61 -5.22 5.41
N LEU A 37 -20.13 -4.07 5.88
CA LEU A 37 -20.91 -3.13 6.69
C LEU A 37 -22.15 -2.61 5.94
N GLU A 38 -22.03 -2.26 4.67
CA GLU A 38 -23.16 -1.86 3.82
C GLU A 38 -24.22 -2.99 3.69
N ASN A 39 -23.77 -4.22 3.53
CA ASN A 39 -24.65 -5.38 3.47
C ASN A 39 -25.37 -5.61 4.82
N LEU A 40 -24.64 -5.49 5.92
CA LEU A 40 -25.19 -5.65 7.27
C LEU A 40 -26.18 -4.54 7.62
N SER A 41 -25.90 -3.29 7.23
CA SER A 41 -26.84 -2.17 7.41
C SER A 41 -28.20 -2.47 6.74
N LYS A 42 -28.18 -3.04 5.53
CA LYS A 42 -29.43 -3.47 4.84
C LYS A 42 -30.14 -4.62 5.54
N ARG A 43 -29.46 -5.35 6.41
CA ARG A 43 -30.00 -6.44 7.25
C ARG A 43 -30.41 -5.97 8.65
N GLY A 44 -30.40 -4.65 8.92
CA GLY A 44 -30.79 -4.07 10.19
C GLY A 44 -29.73 -4.02 11.27
N PHE A 45 -28.45 -4.24 10.93
CA PHE A 45 -27.32 -4.05 11.84
C PHE A 45 -26.92 -2.59 11.87
N SER A 46 -27.13 -1.90 12.98
CA SER A 46 -26.88 -0.46 13.13
C SER A 46 -25.98 -0.11 14.32
N GLU A 47 -25.93 -0.95 15.33
CA GLU A 47 -25.04 -0.77 16.47
C GLU A 47 -23.70 -1.45 16.23
N LYS A 48 -22.62 -0.82 16.74
CA LYS A 48 -21.27 -1.36 16.55
C LYS A 48 -20.41 -1.19 17.79
N ILE A 49 -19.78 -2.29 18.22
CA ILE A 49 -18.75 -2.33 19.24
C ILE A 49 -17.43 -2.74 18.59
N THR A 50 -16.33 -2.02 18.90
CA THR A 50 -15.01 -2.36 18.40
C THR A 50 -14.14 -2.82 19.56
N LEU A 51 -13.52 -4.00 19.42
CA LEU A 51 -12.54 -4.56 20.33
C LEU A 51 -11.19 -4.67 19.63
N THR A 52 -10.11 -4.40 20.36
CA THR A 52 -8.74 -4.44 19.90
C THR A 52 -7.92 -5.46 20.69
N ASP A 53 -6.65 -5.63 20.35
CA ASP A 53 -5.76 -6.59 21.02
C ASP A 53 -5.72 -6.39 22.56
N GLU A 54 -5.98 -5.18 23.04
CA GLU A 54 -5.95 -4.86 24.48
C GLU A 54 -7.15 -5.43 25.24
N ASN A 55 -8.31 -5.55 24.59
CA ASN A 55 -9.56 -5.93 25.25
C ASN A 55 -10.25 -7.17 24.65
N PHE A 56 -9.55 -8.03 23.93
CA PHE A 56 -10.11 -9.29 23.42
C PHE A 56 -10.60 -10.25 24.51
N LYS A 57 -10.17 -10.07 25.76
CA LYS A 57 -10.70 -10.84 26.90
C LYS A 57 -12.20 -10.60 27.13
N GLU A 58 -12.72 -9.46 26.68
CA GLU A 58 -14.11 -9.06 26.82
C GLU A 58 -15.03 -9.63 25.72
N ILE A 59 -14.49 -10.31 24.70
CA ILE A 59 -15.29 -10.83 23.57
C ILE A 59 -16.47 -11.68 24.05
N LYS A 60 -16.20 -12.66 24.95
CA LYS A 60 -17.25 -13.58 25.45
C LYS A 60 -18.33 -12.86 26.25
N SER A 61 -17.94 -11.93 27.13
CA SER A 61 -18.88 -11.14 27.93
C SER A 61 -19.69 -10.19 27.03
N THR A 62 -19.06 -9.56 26.04
CA THR A 62 -19.76 -8.68 25.07
C THR A 62 -20.80 -9.46 24.26
N ILE A 63 -20.46 -10.66 23.79
CA ILE A 63 -21.41 -11.53 23.07
C ILE A 63 -22.56 -11.93 23.99
N ALA A 64 -22.25 -12.40 25.22
CA ALA A 64 -23.26 -12.88 26.17
C ALA A 64 -24.25 -11.77 26.59
N GLN A 65 -23.75 -10.57 26.86
CA GLN A 65 -24.57 -9.42 27.26
C GLN A 65 -25.54 -8.96 26.16
N ASN A 66 -25.17 -9.16 24.89
CA ASN A 66 -25.95 -8.71 23.75
C ASN A 66 -26.71 -9.83 23.02
N ALA A 67 -26.57 -11.09 23.47
CA ALA A 67 -27.21 -12.25 22.84
C ALA A 67 -28.77 -12.17 22.88
N GLY A 68 -29.34 -11.46 23.86
CA GLY A 68 -30.77 -11.26 23.98
C GLY A 68 -31.38 -10.21 23.06
N GLY A 69 -30.56 -9.56 22.23
CA GLY A 69 -30.98 -8.44 21.37
C GLY A 69 -31.04 -7.10 22.11
N SER A 70 -31.08 -6.01 21.35
CA SER A 70 -31.25 -4.65 21.88
C SER A 70 -32.73 -4.40 22.24
N LEU A 71 -32.96 -3.68 23.34
CA LEU A 71 -34.30 -3.18 23.71
C LEU A 71 -34.94 -2.31 22.63
N PHE A 72 -34.15 -1.77 21.72
CA PHE A 72 -34.58 -0.91 20.60
C PHE A 72 -34.64 -1.66 19.26
N GLY A 73 -34.49 -3.01 19.25
CA GLY A 73 -34.59 -3.83 18.04
C GLY A 73 -33.42 -3.73 17.07
N SER A 74 -32.31 -3.09 17.46
CA SER A 74 -31.11 -2.99 16.62
C SER A 74 -30.20 -4.22 16.73
N ASN A 75 -29.67 -4.68 15.60
CA ASN A 75 -28.71 -5.76 15.56
C ASN A 75 -27.29 -5.21 15.72
N LEU A 76 -26.44 -5.96 16.43
CA LEU A 76 -25.09 -5.54 16.83
C LEU A 76 -23.99 -6.11 15.92
N ILE A 77 -23.06 -5.25 15.52
CA ILE A 77 -21.79 -5.62 14.90
C ILE A 77 -20.69 -5.57 15.94
N ILE A 78 -19.98 -6.67 16.13
CA ILE A 78 -18.75 -6.71 16.94
C ILE A 78 -17.56 -6.76 15.96
N GLU A 79 -16.83 -5.66 15.85
CA GLU A 79 -15.60 -5.58 15.05
C GLU A 79 -14.39 -5.91 15.93
N LEU A 80 -13.65 -6.96 15.57
CA LEU A 80 -12.40 -7.37 16.23
C LEU A 80 -11.23 -6.92 15.36
N LYS A 81 -10.40 -5.98 15.86
CA LYS A 81 -9.19 -5.50 15.19
C LYS A 81 -7.96 -6.17 15.77
N HIS A 82 -7.47 -7.20 15.08
CA HIS A 82 -6.23 -7.88 15.43
C HIS A 82 -5.08 -7.23 14.66
N ASN A 83 -4.22 -6.48 15.36
CA ASN A 83 -3.19 -5.64 14.77
C ASN A 83 -1.78 -6.26 14.85
N ASN A 84 -1.51 -7.19 15.77
CA ASN A 84 -0.18 -7.70 16.01
C ASN A 84 -0.13 -9.20 16.33
N GLY A 85 0.94 -9.85 15.89
CA GLY A 85 1.31 -11.18 16.34
C GLY A 85 0.49 -12.34 15.79
N LYS A 86 0.47 -13.42 16.53
CA LYS A 86 -0.36 -14.60 16.22
C LYS A 86 -1.81 -14.34 16.61
N ILE A 87 -2.74 -14.98 15.89
CA ILE A 87 -4.17 -14.89 16.23
C ILE A 87 -4.36 -15.36 17.68
N PRO A 88 -4.89 -14.49 18.56
CA PRO A 88 -5.09 -14.82 19.97
C PRO A 88 -6.05 -15.98 20.16
N GLU A 89 -5.84 -16.72 21.25
CA GLU A 89 -6.71 -17.85 21.63
C GLU A 89 -8.17 -17.42 21.79
N THR A 90 -8.40 -16.25 22.36
CA THR A 90 -9.73 -15.64 22.52
C THR A 90 -10.50 -15.49 21.20
N ILE A 91 -9.80 -15.18 20.10
CA ILE A 91 -10.42 -15.17 18.75
C ILE A 91 -10.64 -16.60 18.25
N SER A 92 -9.68 -17.50 18.45
CA SER A 92 -9.81 -18.88 18.00
C SER A 92 -10.92 -19.65 18.75
N GLU A 93 -11.17 -19.30 19.99
CA GLU A 93 -12.25 -19.87 20.82
C GLU A 93 -13.66 -19.53 20.30
N ILE A 94 -13.84 -18.43 19.58
CA ILE A 94 -15.11 -18.10 18.89
C ILE A 94 -15.52 -19.24 17.97
N PHE A 95 -14.57 -19.99 17.42
CA PHE A 95 -14.81 -21.07 16.45
C PHE A 95 -14.74 -22.47 17.08
N THR A 96 -14.40 -22.61 18.35
CA THR A 96 -14.26 -23.92 19.01
C THR A 96 -15.36 -24.21 20.02
N ASN A 97 -15.94 -23.18 20.62
CA ASN A 97 -17.03 -23.30 21.57
C ASN A 97 -18.34 -22.95 20.86
N ASP A 98 -19.47 -23.42 21.38
CA ASP A 98 -20.80 -23.03 20.91
C ASP A 98 -20.96 -21.51 21.05
N VAL A 99 -20.46 -20.80 20.03
CA VAL A 99 -20.76 -19.39 19.90
C VAL A 99 -22.27 -19.32 19.76
N PRO A 100 -22.99 -18.57 20.62
CA PRO A 100 -24.40 -18.37 20.45
C PRO A 100 -24.63 -17.91 19.02
N LYS A 101 -25.29 -18.73 18.20
CA LYS A 101 -25.75 -18.35 16.86
C LYS A 101 -26.89 -17.35 17.03
N SER A 102 -26.56 -16.20 17.62
CA SER A 102 -27.51 -15.11 17.75
C SER A 102 -27.69 -14.48 16.37
N GLU A 103 -28.89 -14.52 15.84
CA GLU A 103 -29.20 -13.87 14.58
C GLU A 103 -29.00 -12.36 14.67
N ASN A 104 -28.97 -11.81 15.88
CA ASN A 104 -28.84 -10.38 16.19
C ASN A 104 -27.38 -9.90 16.31
N ILE A 105 -26.39 -10.80 16.27
CA ILE A 105 -24.97 -10.43 16.38
C ILE A 105 -24.23 -10.83 15.13
N CYS A 106 -23.47 -9.89 14.57
CA CYS A 106 -22.50 -10.14 13.51
C CYS A 106 -21.09 -9.86 14.02
N ILE A 107 -20.15 -10.76 13.74
CA ILE A 107 -18.75 -10.62 14.13
C ILE A 107 -17.91 -10.39 12.87
N ILE A 108 -17.15 -9.29 12.85
CA ILE A 108 -16.18 -8.99 11.78
C ILE A 108 -14.78 -9.03 12.40
N ILE A 109 -13.96 -9.99 11.99
CA ILE A 109 -12.58 -10.11 12.43
C ILE A 109 -11.69 -9.55 11.33
N ASN A 110 -11.04 -8.41 11.59
CA ASN A 110 -10.06 -7.80 10.70
C ASN A 110 -8.65 -8.11 11.23
N SER A 111 -7.99 -9.09 10.61
CA SER A 111 -6.70 -9.59 11.06
C SER A 111 -5.53 -8.94 10.30
N HIS A 112 -4.45 -8.64 11.05
CA HIS A 112 -3.16 -8.24 10.48
C HIS A 112 -2.43 -9.38 9.77
N SER A 113 -2.80 -10.63 10.02
CA SER A 113 -2.13 -11.80 9.43
C SER A 113 -2.13 -11.75 7.91
N GLU A 114 -0.96 -11.87 7.29
CA GLU A 114 -0.84 -11.95 5.83
C GLU A 114 -1.24 -13.33 5.30
N LYS A 115 -1.01 -14.38 6.09
CA LYS A 115 -1.30 -15.77 5.73
C LYS A 115 -2.10 -16.45 6.83
N LEU A 116 -3.01 -17.30 6.44
CA LEU A 116 -3.83 -18.09 7.32
C LEU A 116 -3.60 -19.58 7.06
N SER A 117 -3.17 -20.31 8.08
CA SER A 117 -3.07 -21.77 8.00
C SER A 117 -4.40 -22.41 8.41
N LEU A 118 -5.04 -23.12 7.51
CA LEU A 118 -6.27 -23.88 7.79
C LEU A 118 -5.99 -25.28 8.36
N ALA A 119 -4.75 -25.56 8.81
CA ALA A 119 -4.38 -26.87 9.34
C ALA A 119 -4.92 -27.11 10.77
N SER A 120 -5.12 -26.06 11.56
CA SER A 120 -5.62 -26.16 12.94
C SER A 120 -7.12 -26.44 13.00
N LYS A 121 -7.58 -27.07 14.10
CA LYS A 121 -8.99 -27.41 14.29
C LYS A 121 -9.90 -26.19 14.26
N TRP A 122 -9.53 -25.10 14.94
CA TRP A 122 -10.33 -23.88 14.96
C TRP A 122 -10.44 -23.21 13.57
N ALA A 123 -9.39 -23.29 12.77
CA ALA A 123 -9.39 -22.71 11.42
C ALA A 123 -10.26 -23.52 10.45
N LYS A 124 -10.36 -24.85 10.64
CA LYS A 124 -11.32 -25.70 9.91
C LYS A 124 -12.76 -25.36 10.30
N ASN A 125 -13.03 -25.21 11.59
CA ASN A 125 -14.34 -24.79 12.07
C ASN A 125 -14.70 -23.40 11.56
N MET A 126 -13.73 -22.46 11.52
CA MET A 126 -13.94 -21.14 10.96
C MET A 126 -14.40 -21.20 9.49
N ASP A 127 -13.82 -22.09 8.69
CA ASP A 127 -14.23 -22.26 7.28
C ASP A 127 -15.69 -22.75 7.14
N GLU A 128 -16.17 -23.51 8.11
CA GLU A 128 -17.55 -24.00 8.15
C GLU A 128 -18.57 -22.90 8.50
N PHE A 129 -18.25 -22.05 9.50
CA PHE A 129 -19.23 -21.11 10.09
C PHE A 129 -19.07 -19.65 9.63
N SER A 130 -17.99 -19.33 8.91
CA SER A 130 -17.71 -17.96 8.52
C SER A 130 -17.44 -17.78 7.03
N LEU A 131 -17.56 -16.53 6.58
CA LEU A 131 -17.00 -16.10 5.29
C LEU A 131 -15.58 -15.57 5.51
N ILE A 132 -14.59 -16.32 5.03
CA ILE A 132 -13.17 -15.96 5.08
C ILE A 132 -12.81 -15.22 3.82
N VAL A 133 -12.30 -13.98 3.95
CA VAL A 133 -11.95 -13.14 2.82
C VAL A 133 -10.44 -12.87 2.80
N GLU A 134 -9.79 -13.34 1.74
CA GLU A 134 -8.37 -13.14 1.52
C GLU A 134 -8.11 -11.87 0.71
N CYS A 135 -7.36 -10.93 1.30
CA CYS A 135 -6.98 -9.65 0.71
C CYS A 135 -5.49 -9.69 0.35
N LYS A 136 -5.14 -10.44 -0.68
CA LYS A 136 -3.77 -10.56 -1.20
C LYS A 136 -3.48 -9.48 -2.24
N LYS A 137 -2.18 -9.28 -2.53
CA LYS A 137 -1.73 -8.43 -3.62
C LYS A 137 -2.37 -8.85 -4.93
N LEU A 138 -2.91 -7.88 -5.67
CA LEU A 138 -3.54 -8.13 -6.97
C LEU A 138 -2.48 -8.40 -8.04
N LYS A 139 -2.81 -9.28 -8.97
CA LYS A 139 -2.08 -9.40 -10.24
C LYS A 139 -2.47 -8.23 -11.14
N SER A 140 -1.62 -7.88 -12.11
CA SER A 140 -1.85 -6.76 -13.03
C SER A 140 -3.26 -6.77 -13.67
N PHE A 141 -3.74 -7.93 -14.12
CA PHE A 141 -5.09 -8.07 -14.66
C PHE A 141 -6.20 -7.81 -13.61
N GLU A 142 -6.02 -8.30 -12.37
CA GLU A 142 -6.96 -8.09 -11.26
C GLU A 142 -6.99 -6.63 -10.82
N GLU A 143 -5.83 -5.97 -10.85
CA GLU A 143 -5.67 -4.55 -10.58
C GLU A 143 -6.45 -3.69 -11.58
N GLN A 144 -6.35 -4.00 -12.87
CA GLN A 144 -7.13 -3.29 -13.89
C GLN A 144 -8.65 -3.47 -13.71
N ILE A 145 -9.11 -4.66 -13.33
CA ILE A 145 -10.52 -4.91 -13.01
C ILE A 145 -10.94 -4.08 -11.80
N TRP A 146 -10.10 -4.03 -10.77
CA TRP A 146 -10.34 -3.26 -9.57
C TRP A 146 -10.41 -1.76 -9.88
N LEU A 147 -9.48 -1.21 -10.66
CA LEU A 147 -9.48 0.18 -11.12
C LEU A 147 -10.76 0.51 -11.90
N LYS A 148 -11.09 -0.29 -12.91
CA LYS A 148 -12.32 -0.09 -13.71
C LYS A 148 -13.58 -0.01 -12.84
N LYS A 149 -13.66 -0.82 -11.80
CA LYS A 149 -14.79 -0.86 -10.89
C LYS A 149 -14.88 0.37 -9.99
N ASN A 150 -13.72 0.92 -9.56
CA ASN A 150 -13.69 2.09 -8.68
C ASN A 150 -13.77 3.42 -9.43
N LEU A 151 -13.55 3.43 -10.75
CA LEU A 151 -13.71 4.57 -11.65
C LEU A 151 -15.12 4.62 -12.31
N ASN A 152 -16.16 4.19 -11.59
CA ASN A 152 -17.53 4.13 -12.11
C ASN A 152 -18.14 5.51 -12.40
N PHE A 153 -17.61 6.58 -11.81
CA PHE A 153 -18.00 7.97 -12.03
C PHE A 153 -17.34 8.59 -13.28
N ILE A 154 -16.37 7.92 -13.90
CA ILE A 154 -15.73 8.35 -15.15
C ILE A 154 -16.51 7.76 -16.34
N PRO A 155 -16.77 8.55 -17.40
CA PRO A 155 -17.38 8.08 -18.63
C PRO A 155 -16.61 6.92 -19.27
N ASP A 156 -17.34 5.96 -19.84
CA ASP A 156 -16.74 4.71 -20.36
C ASP A 156 -15.72 4.91 -21.48
N ASN A 157 -15.89 5.98 -22.30
CA ASN A 157 -14.97 6.33 -23.37
C ASN A 157 -13.58 6.74 -22.88
N TYR A 158 -13.42 7.27 -21.66
CA TYR A 158 -12.14 7.66 -21.06
C TYR A 158 -11.59 6.61 -20.08
N LYS A 159 -12.46 5.75 -19.55
CA LYS A 159 -12.13 4.83 -18.46
C LYS A 159 -10.96 3.90 -18.78
N THR A 160 -10.87 3.40 -20.01
CA THR A 160 -9.82 2.44 -20.39
C THR A 160 -8.44 3.10 -20.36
N GLU A 161 -8.32 4.32 -20.86
CA GLU A 161 -7.07 5.08 -20.90
C GLU A 161 -6.62 5.50 -19.50
N ILE A 162 -7.56 5.95 -18.66
CA ILE A 162 -7.28 6.30 -17.25
C ILE A 162 -6.82 5.08 -16.46
N VAL A 163 -7.46 3.92 -16.65
CA VAL A 163 -7.04 2.66 -16.01
C VAL A 163 -5.63 2.29 -16.43
N GLN A 164 -5.30 2.42 -17.70
CA GLN A 164 -3.96 2.13 -18.20
C GLN A 164 -2.94 3.08 -17.58
N LEU A 165 -3.22 4.38 -17.58
CA LEU A 165 -2.35 5.41 -16.99
C LEU A 165 -2.08 5.15 -15.51
N LEU A 166 -3.13 4.91 -14.69
CA LEU A 166 -2.98 4.62 -13.27
C LEU A 166 -2.23 3.30 -13.01
N SER A 167 -2.44 2.29 -13.85
CA SER A 167 -1.71 1.02 -13.76
C SER A 167 -0.22 1.18 -14.09
N GLU A 168 0.13 2.05 -15.05
CA GLU A 168 1.52 2.31 -15.42
C GLU A 168 2.23 3.15 -14.36
N MET A 169 1.58 4.23 -13.88
CA MET A 169 2.17 5.14 -12.91
C MET A 169 2.31 4.54 -11.50
N HIS A 170 1.36 3.74 -11.08
CA HIS A 170 1.28 3.20 -9.71
C HIS A 170 1.20 1.68 -9.68
N SER A 171 1.91 0.99 -10.59
CA SER A 171 1.86 -0.47 -10.72
C SER A 171 2.08 -1.19 -9.38
N GLY A 172 1.12 -2.01 -8.98
CA GLY A 172 1.16 -2.77 -7.74
C GLY A 172 1.07 -1.96 -6.44
N ASN A 173 0.76 -0.65 -6.52
CA ASN A 173 0.57 0.24 -5.37
C ASN A 173 -0.90 0.69 -5.27
N LEU A 174 -1.76 -0.18 -4.71
CA LEU A 174 -3.19 0.13 -4.57
C LEU A 174 -3.47 1.34 -3.66
N VAL A 175 -2.55 1.70 -2.75
CA VAL A 175 -2.70 2.89 -1.89
C VAL A 175 -2.62 4.16 -2.74
N ALA A 176 -1.59 4.27 -3.59
CA ALA A 176 -1.45 5.40 -4.49
C ALA A 176 -2.61 5.47 -5.49
N GLN A 177 -3.00 4.34 -6.09
CA GLN A 177 -4.14 4.26 -6.99
C GLN A 177 -5.45 4.67 -6.30
N GLN A 178 -5.68 4.28 -5.05
CA GLN A 178 -6.86 4.69 -4.29
C GLN A 178 -6.87 6.19 -4.03
N ASN A 179 -5.72 6.78 -3.69
CA ASN A 179 -5.62 8.23 -3.48
C ASN A 179 -5.96 9.00 -4.76
N GLU A 180 -5.46 8.55 -5.92
CA GLU A 180 -5.81 9.14 -7.22
C GLU A 180 -7.30 9.00 -7.52
N ILE A 181 -7.90 7.83 -7.27
CA ILE A 181 -9.34 7.62 -7.45
C ILE A 181 -10.14 8.58 -6.57
N GLU A 182 -9.77 8.76 -5.31
CA GLU A 182 -10.45 9.68 -4.39
C GLU A 182 -10.32 11.13 -4.86
N LEU A 183 -9.13 11.53 -5.32
CA LEU A 183 -8.90 12.86 -5.89
C LEU A 183 -9.76 13.08 -7.13
N LEU A 184 -9.74 12.16 -8.08
CA LEU A 184 -10.58 12.24 -9.28
C LEU A 184 -12.06 12.27 -8.94
N LYS A 185 -12.49 11.52 -7.93
CA LYS A 185 -13.86 11.53 -7.45
C LYS A 185 -14.27 12.88 -6.88
N LEU A 186 -13.40 13.52 -6.09
CA LEU A 186 -13.64 14.87 -5.58
C LEU A 186 -13.73 15.90 -6.71
N LEU A 187 -12.94 15.75 -7.77
CA LEU A 187 -12.92 16.67 -8.89
C LEU A 187 -14.10 16.51 -9.86
N TYR A 188 -14.58 15.27 -10.05
CA TYR A 188 -15.48 14.92 -11.17
C TYR A 188 -16.77 14.20 -10.75
N SER A 189 -17.04 13.96 -9.45
CA SER A 189 -18.32 13.35 -9.02
C SER A 189 -19.49 14.33 -8.99
N ASP A 190 -19.23 15.62 -8.88
CA ASP A 190 -20.26 16.64 -8.95
C ASP A 190 -20.63 16.95 -10.40
N SER A 191 -21.92 16.90 -10.69
CA SER A 191 -22.53 16.98 -12.02
C SER A 191 -22.24 18.28 -12.81
N ASP A 192 -21.61 19.28 -12.20
CA ASP A 192 -21.35 20.58 -12.83
C ASP A 192 -20.01 20.67 -13.58
N LYS A 193 -19.11 19.68 -13.42
CA LYS A 193 -17.88 19.61 -14.18
C LYS A 193 -17.98 18.51 -15.25
N GLU A 194 -18.43 18.91 -16.45
CA GLU A 194 -18.31 18.04 -17.62
C GLU A 194 -16.84 17.77 -17.95
N ILE A 195 -16.49 16.49 -18.00
CA ILE A 195 -15.22 16.06 -18.59
C ILE A 195 -15.35 16.26 -20.09
N ARG A 196 -14.75 17.32 -20.61
CA ARG A 196 -14.81 17.68 -22.04
C ARG A 196 -13.75 16.97 -22.86
N ASP A 197 -12.59 16.75 -22.25
CA ASP A 197 -11.46 16.08 -22.88
C ASP A 197 -10.75 15.19 -21.84
N ILE A 198 -10.14 14.12 -22.32
CA ILE A 198 -9.32 13.24 -21.48
C ILE A 198 -8.12 13.97 -20.88
N SER A 199 -7.58 14.98 -21.57
CA SER A 199 -6.50 15.84 -21.07
C SER A 199 -6.84 16.53 -19.74
N ASP A 200 -8.11 16.82 -19.47
CA ASP A 200 -8.54 17.40 -18.20
C ASP A 200 -8.21 16.45 -17.03
N ILE A 201 -8.42 15.15 -17.23
CA ILE A 201 -8.17 14.12 -16.22
C ILE A 201 -6.69 13.73 -16.19
N THR A 202 -6.08 13.48 -17.35
CA THR A 202 -4.70 13.00 -17.43
C THR A 202 -3.71 14.04 -16.91
N ASN A 203 -3.95 15.33 -17.14
CA ASN A 203 -3.13 16.40 -16.58
C ASN A 203 -3.18 16.42 -15.04
N HIS A 204 -4.33 16.14 -14.43
CA HIS A 204 -4.42 16.04 -12.97
C HIS A 204 -3.65 14.81 -12.45
N ILE A 205 -3.81 13.66 -13.06
CA ILE A 205 -3.10 12.43 -12.68
C ILE A 205 -1.58 12.63 -12.82
N ILE A 206 -1.12 13.18 -13.94
CA ILE A 206 0.31 13.42 -14.20
C ILE A 206 0.88 14.47 -13.24
N SER A 207 0.11 15.51 -12.90
CA SER A 207 0.56 16.57 -11.99
C SER A 207 0.56 16.13 -10.52
N SER A 208 -0.28 15.16 -10.15
CA SER A 208 -0.35 14.56 -8.80
C SER A 208 0.55 13.35 -8.62
N ALA A 209 1.24 12.90 -9.67
CA ALA A 209 2.21 11.80 -9.58
C ALA A 209 3.35 12.18 -8.64
N GLU A 210 3.16 11.87 -7.38
CA GLU A 210 4.22 11.90 -6.38
C GLU A 210 5.15 10.72 -6.63
N PHE A 211 6.30 11.00 -7.24
CA PHE A 211 7.37 10.03 -7.29
C PHE A 211 7.79 9.68 -5.87
N SER A 212 7.90 8.40 -5.60
CA SER A 212 8.52 7.94 -4.36
C SER A 212 10.01 8.31 -4.38
N PRO A 213 10.58 8.84 -3.29
CA PRO A 213 12.04 9.02 -3.20
C PRO A 213 12.84 7.76 -3.54
N PHE A 214 12.27 6.57 -3.34
CA PHE A 214 12.92 5.29 -3.67
C PHE A 214 12.97 4.99 -5.18
N GLU A 215 12.09 5.60 -5.98
CA GLU A 215 12.16 5.52 -7.45
C GLU A 215 13.38 6.29 -8.01
N LEU A 216 13.90 7.25 -7.24
CA LEU A 216 15.13 7.94 -7.58
C LEU A 216 16.33 6.98 -7.61
N GLU A 217 16.43 6.03 -6.68
CA GLU A 217 17.48 4.99 -6.70
C GLU A 217 17.43 4.22 -8.02
N ASP A 218 16.24 3.76 -8.42
CA ASP A 218 16.08 2.96 -9.64
C ASP A 218 16.43 3.77 -10.89
N ALA A 219 15.96 5.01 -11.00
CA ALA A 219 16.26 5.89 -12.13
C ALA A 219 17.75 6.18 -12.26
N ILE A 220 18.47 6.40 -11.15
CA ILE A 220 19.92 6.64 -11.17
C ILE A 220 20.68 5.38 -11.59
N LEU A 221 20.34 4.22 -11.02
CA LEU A 221 21.02 2.96 -11.32
C LEU A 221 20.83 2.53 -12.77
N GLN A 222 19.67 2.81 -13.37
CA GLN A 222 19.34 2.51 -14.76
C GLN A 222 19.91 3.56 -15.74
N GLY A 223 20.41 4.69 -15.23
CA GLY A 223 20.95 5.79 -16.04
C GLY A 223 19.87 6.65 -16.69
N GLU A 224 18.66 6.63 -16.16
CA GLU A 224 17.51 7.42 -16.61
C GLU A 224 17.60 8.85 -16.03
N THR A 225 18.65 9.60 -16.40
CA THR A 225 18.94 10.94 -15.84
C THR A 225 17.78 11.90 -15.92
N LYS A 226 17.07 11.92 -17.05
CA LYS A 226 15.89 12.79 -17.24
C LYS A 226 14.81 12.47 -16.21
N LYS A 227 14.49 11.19 -16.04
CA LYS A 227 13.50 10.72 -15.06
C LYS A 227 13.94 11.02 -13.61
N ALA A 228 15.23 10.84 -13.30
CA ALA A 228 15.75 11.17 -11.99
C ALA A 228 15.58 12.68 -11.66
N LEU A 229 15.81 13.57 -12.63
CA LEU A 229 15.59 15.01 -12.49
C LEU A 229 14.10 15.36 -12.36
N GLU A 230 13.22 14.69 -13.10
CA GLU A 230 11.76 14.84 -12.98
C GLU A 230 11.27 14.44 -11.57
N ILE A 231 11.79 13.33 -11.03
CA ILE A 231 11.51 12.88 -9.66
C ILE A 231 11.92 13.94 -8.65
N VAL A 232 13.15 14.45 -8.72
CA VAL A 232 13.65 15.50 -7.81
C VAL A 232 12.81 16.77 -7.91
N GLY A 233 12.48 17.20 -9.12
CA GLY A 233 11.63 18.36 -9.35
C GLY A 233 10.21 18.19 -8.77
N SER A 234 9.64 16.99 -8.83
CA SER A 234 8.36 16.67 -8.20
C SER A 234 8.46 16.71 -6.68
N LEU A 235 9.45 16.04 -6.09
CA LEU A 235 9.68 16.01 -4.65
C LEU A 235 9.94 17.42 -4.07
N ARG A 236 10.66 18.26 -4.80
CA ARG A 236 10.87 19.65 -4.42
C ARG A 236 9.57 20.44 -4.29
N ARG A 237 8.59 20.17 -5.16
CA ARG A 237 7.27 20.83 -5.12
C ARG A 237 6.35 20.28 -4.04
N ALA A 238 6.41 18.98 -3.82
CA ALA A 238 5.49 18.29 -2.92
C ALA A 238 5.90 18.40 -1.45
N ASP A 239 7.20 18.24 -1.14
CA ASP A 239 7.68 18.19 0.23
C ASP A 239 9.11 18.71 0.38
N ALA A 240 9.24 19.88 1.03
CA ALA A 240 10.55 20.44 1.38
C ALA A 240 11.35 19.59 2.39
N TYR A 241 10.73 18.63 3.09
CA TYR A 241 11.38 17.80 4.11
C TYR A 241 12.00 16.51 3.58
N SER A 242 11.85 16.19 2.31
CA SER A 242 12.45 14.99 1.69
C SER A 242 13.99 15.03 1.60
N GLY A 243 14.62 16.17 1.83
CA GLY A 243 16.06 16.37 1.73
C GLY A 243 16.92 15.33 2.45
N PRO A 244 16.71 15.02 3.75
CA PRO A 244 17.49 14.01 4.46
C PRO A 244 17.39 12.61 3.84
N LEU A 245 16.21 12.23 3.34
CA LEU A 245 15.98 10.95 2.68
C LEU A 245 16.70 10.89 1.33
N LEU A 246 16.69 11.97 0.56
CA LEU A 246 17.40 12.07 -0.71
C LEU A 246 18.91 11.96 -0.51
N ILE A 247 19.48 12.63 0.50
CA ILE A 247 20.89 12.48 0.88
C ILE A 247 21.21 11.04 1.23
N TRP A 248 20.35 10.37 2.01
CA TRP A 248 20.53 8.97 2.37
C TRP A 248 20.54 8.05 1.15
N ILE A 249 19.61 8.23 0.19
CA ILE A 249 19.55 7.46 -1.04
C ILE A 249 20.83 7.66 -1.87
N MET A 250 21.24 8.92 -2.07
CA MET A 250 22.46 9.26 -2.82
C MET A 250 23.70 8.68 -2.17
N SER A 251 23.81 8.79 -0.84
CA SER A 251 24.90 8.20 -0.04
C SER A 251 24.94 6.69 -0.16
N LYS A 252 23.78 6.03 -0.07
CA LYS A 252 23.68 4.57 -0.21
C LYS A 252 24.18 4.11 -1.58
N ILE A 253 23.71 4.73 -2.68
CA ILE A 253 24.12 4.38 -4.03
C ILE A 253 25.64 4.54 -4.21
N THR A 254 26.17 5.71 -3.88
CA THR A 254 27.58 6.06 -4.14
C THR A 254 28.53 5.29 -3.24
N ASN A 255 28.21 5.07 -1.97
CA ASN A 255 29.05 4.29 -1.05
C ASN A 255 29.09 2.82 -1.45
N LEU A 256 27.95 2.21 -1.74
CA LEU A 256 27.91 0.82 -2.21
C LEU A 256 28.62 0.65 -3.54
N ALA A 257 28.46 1.60 -4.46
CA ALA A 257 29.15 1.55 -5.75
C ALA A 257 30.67 1.70 -5.58
N SER A 258 31.16 2.64 -4.75
CA SER A 258 32.59 2.85 -4.50
C SER A 258 33.23 1.63 -3.87
N LEU A 259 32.61 1.04 -2.84
CA LEU A 259 33.11 -0.14 -2.18
C LEU A 259 33.10 -1.38 -3.09
N ALA A 260 31.99 -1.55 -3.84
CA ALA A 260 31.84 -2.66 -4.77
C ALA A 260 32.82 -2.54 -5.98
N TYR A 261 33.15 -1.31 -6.41
CA TYR A 261 34.13 -1.06 -7.45
C TYR A 261 35.54 -1.57 -7.07
N GLN A 262 35.88 -1.49 -5.78
CA GLN A 262 37.18 -1.95 -5.25
C GLN A 262 37.20 -3.45 -4.88
N ASP A 263 36.01 -4.09 -4.81
CA ASP A 263 35.91 -5.49 -4.41
C ASP A 263 36.22 -6.45 -5.56
N LYS A 264 36.88 -7.57 -5.25
CA LYS A 264 37.21 -8.62 -6.23
C LYS A 264 35.95 -9.29 -6.81
N ASN A 265 34.83 -9.29 -6.06
CA ASN A 265 33.56 -9.86 -6.49
C ASN A 265 32.39 -8.93 -6.13
N PRO A 266 32.16 -7.87 -6.93
CA PRO A 266 31.12 -6.87 -6.66
C PRO A 266 29.73 -7.47 -6.43
N LYS A 267 29.39 -8.54 -7.14
CA LYS A 267 28.09 -9.21 -7.01
C LYS A 267 27.89 -9.81 -5.63
N VAL A 268 28.91 -10.50 -5.09
CA VAL A 268 28.87 -11.10 -3.75
C VAL A 268 28.85 -9.99 -2.70
N PHE A 269 29.66 -8.96 -2.88
CA PHE A 269 29.71 -7.80 -2.00
C PHE A 269 28.32 -7.15 -1.86
N LEU A 270 27.64 -6.82 -2.97
CA LEU A 270 26.30 -6.22 -2.97
C LEU A 270 25.27 -7.10 -2.26
N LYS A 271 25.29 -8.41 -2.53
CA LYS A 271 24.41 -9.36 -1.87
C LYS A 271 24.61 -9.37 -0.35
N ASN A 272 25.85 -9.39 0.10
CA ASN A 272 26.19 -9.42 1.53
C ASN A 272 25.86 -8.10 2.25
N ASN A 273 25.79 -6.99 1.51
CA ASN A 273 25.34 -5.68 2.01
C ASN A 273 23.83 -5.43 1.86
N GLY A 274 23.03 -6.49 1.70
CA GLY A 274 21.57 -6.41 1.76
C GLY A 274 20.90 -5.91 0.49
N ILE A 275 21.60 -5.86 -0.65
CA ILE A 275 20.98 -5.49 -1.92
C ILE A 275 20.16 -6.66 -2.45
N TRP A 276 18.92 -6.39 -2.75
CA TRP A 276 17.97 -7.39 -3.26
C TRP A 276 18.45 -7.94 -4.61
N GLN A 277 18.25 -9.24 -4.82
CA GLN A 277 18.70 -9.94 -6.01
C GLN A 277 18.25 -9.27 -7.32
N SER A 278 17.05 -8.68 -7.33
CA SER A 278 16.49 -7.94 -8.48
C SER A 278 17.26 -6.68 -8.82
N LYS A 279 17.88 -5.98 -7.83
CA LYS A 279 18.62 -4.72 -8.02
C LYS A 279 20.12 -4.91 -8.24
N ILE A 280 20.66 -6.10 -7.95
CA ILE A 280 22.11 -6.35 -8.08
C ILE A 280 22.61 -6.05 -9.50
N ASN A 281 21.86 -6.44 -10.52
CA ASN A 281 22.26 -6.20 -11.90
C ASN A 281 22.31 -4.71 -12.25
N ASP A 282 21.38 -3.92 -11.76
CA ASP A 282 21.33 -2.47 -11.99
C ASP A 282 22.51 -1.77 -11.33
N TYR A 283 22.85 -2.16 -10.09
CA TYR A 283 24.09 -1.71 -9.44
C TYR A 283 25.34 -2.07 -10.23
N LEU A 284 25.45 -3.29 -10.76
CA LEU A 284 26.62 -3.71 -11.55
C LEU A 284 26.72 -2.92 -12.87
N ILE A 285 25.61 -2.59 -13.52
CA ILE A 285 25.59 -1.76 -14.72
C ILE A 285 26.03 -0.34 -14.37
N PHE A 286 25.50 0.23 -13.29
CA PHE A 286 25.88 1.56 -12.80
C PHE A 286 27.38 1.63 -12.48
N ILE A 287 27.91 0.68 -11.69
CA ILE A 287 29.33 0.62 -11.31
C ILE A 287 30.26 0.55 -12.53
N LYS A 288 29.89 -0.20 -13.58
CA LYS A 288 30.68 -0.31 -14.82
C LYS A 288 30.77 1.01 -15.59
N LYS A 289 29.82 1.91 -15.43
CA LYS A 289 29.83 3.23 -16.07
C LYS A 289 30.63 4.26 -15.27
N GLN A 290 30.92 3.98 -14.00
CA GLN A 290 31.64 4.90 -13.12
C GLN A 290 33.13 4.58 -13.06
N ASN A 291 33.92 5.56 -12.62
CA ASN A 291 35.28 5.36 -12.17
C ASN A 291 35.41 5.81 -10.71
N GLN A 292 36.51 5.39 -10.05
CA GLN A 292 36.73 5.70 -8.63
C GLN A 292 36.73 7.21 -8.36
N SER A 293 37.35 8.00 -9.21
CA SER A 293 37.45 9.46 -9.05
C SER A 293 36.07 10.13 -9.11
N ASN A 294 35.17 9.65 -9.99
CA ASN A 294 33.79 10.16 -10.07
C ASN A 294 32.97 9.82 -8.80
N LEU A 295 33.15 8.59 -8.28
CA LEU A 295 32.48 8.17 -7.05
C LEU A 295 32.97 8.95 -5.83
N ASP A 296 34.30 9.19 -5.72
CA ASP A 296 34.90 9.99 -4.64
C ASP A 296 34.42 11.44 -4.70
N LEU A 297 34.31 12.03 -5.91
CA LEU A 297 33.74 13.37 -6.10
C LEU A 297 32.26 13.42 -5.75
N ALA A 298 31.51 12.38 -6.10
CA ALA A 298 30.08 12.29 -5.75
C ALA A 298 29.90 12.24 -4.22
N GLN A 299 30.71 11.47 -3.50
CA GLN A 299 30.67 11.42 -2.03
C GLN A 299 30.98 12.79 -1.41
N LYS A 300 31.96 13.51 -1.95
CA LYS A 300 32.25 14.88 -1.52
C LYS A 300 31.07 15.81 -1.76
N ASN A 301 30.45 15.75 -2.93
CA ASN A 301 29.27 16.57 -3.25
C ASN A 301 28.09 16.25 -2.31
N ILE A 302 27.89 14.98 -1.96
CA ILE A 302 26.85 14.57 -1.01
C ILE A 302 27.11 15.15 0.40
N TYR A 303 28.36 15.16 0.85
CA TYR A 303 28.71 15.82 2.09
C TYR A 303 28.41 17.33 2.06
N GLU A 304 28.70 18.00 0.94
CA GLU A 304 28.35 19.41 0.76
C GLU A 304 26.83 19.62 0.71
N LEU A 305 26.04 18.70 0.12
CA LEU A 305 24.58 18.72 0.17
C LEU A 305 24.06 18.65 1.62
N GLU A 306 24.65 17.79 2.44
CA GLU A 306 24.29 17.69 3.85
C GLU A 306 24.57 18.98 4.62
N LEU A 307 25.74 19.61 4.38
CA LEU A 307 26.09 20.89 4.98
C LEU A 307 25.12 22.02 4.54
N SER A 308 24.74 22.02 3.25
CA SER A 308 23.76 22.94 2.67
C SER A 308 22.39 22.79 3.34
N LEU A 309 21.90 21.55 3.45
CA LEU A 309 20.61 21.25 4.07
C LEU A 309 20.56 21.70 5.55
N LYS A 310 21.70 21.60 6.25
CA LYS A 310 21.86 22.06 7.63
C LYS A 310 22.11 23.57 7.75
N GLY A 311 22.16 24.31 6.64
CA GLY A 311 22.42 25.75 6.61
C GLY A 311 23.86 26.15 6.97
N LEU A 312 24.82 25.20 6.96
CA LEU A 312 26.22 25.44 7.32
C LEU A 312 27.02 26.05 6.16
N ILE A 313 26.56 25.89 4.94
CA ILE A 313 27.12 26.53 3.74
C ILE A 313 26.03 27.19 2.91
N LYS A 314 26.38 28.27 2.20
CA LYS A 314 25.44 29.01 1.35
C LYS A 314 25.41 28.40 -0.05
N LYS A 315 24.75 27.24 -0.20
CA LYS A 315 24.47 26.60 -1.48
C LYS A 315 22.99 26.22 -1.53
N ASP A 316 22.38 26.23 -2.72
CA ASP A 316 21.01 25.74 -2.87
C ASP A 316 21.03 24.21 -2.98
N PHE A 317 20.41 23.57 -2.00
CA PHE A 317 20.34 22.12 -1.89
C PHE A 317 19.82 21.44 -3.17
N TRP A 318 18.72 21.98 -3.72
CA TRP A 318 18.05 21.36 -4.86
C TRP A 318 18.88 21.44 -6.14
N SER A 319 19.46 22.62 -6.42
CA SER A 319 20.31 22.82 -7.58
C SER A 319 21.59 21.99 -7.53
N GLU A 320 22.20 21.84 -6.34
CA GLU A 320 23.37 20.99 -6.16
C GLU A 320 23.02 19.50 -6.31
N LEU A 321 21.84 19.06 -5.84
CA LEU A 321 21.38 17.70 -6.01
C LEU A 321 21.12 17.38 -7.49
N GLU A 322 20.43 18.25 -8.21
CA GLU A 322 20.21 18.13 -9.66
C GLU A 322 21.55 18.04 -10.43
N SER A 323 22.52 18.89 -10.07
CA SER A 323 23.89 18.85 -10.64
C SER A 323 24.60 17.52 -10.38
N LEU A 324 24.48 16.97 -9.17
CA LEU A 324 25.06 15.69 -8.81
C LEU A 324 24.45 14.55 -9.63
N ILE A 325 23.13 14.51 -9.75
CA ILE A 325 22.41 13.50 -10.54
C ILE A 325 22.82 13.56 -12.02
N PHE A 326 22.92 14.77 -12.57
CA PHE A 326 23.36 14.94 -13.93
C PHE A 326 24.78 14.40 -14.16
N LYS A 327 25.72 14.70 -13.24
CA LYS A 327 27.09 14.20 -13.32
C LYS A 327 27.17 12.67 -13.25
N LEU A 328 26.38 12.05 -12.37
CA LEU A 328 26.36 10.58 -12.24
C LEU A 328 25.73 9.89 -13.47
N GLY A 329 24.81 10.55 -14.16
CA GLY A 329 24.14 10.00 -15.34
C GLY A 329 24.91 10.21 -16.65
N THR A 330 25.88 11.14 -16.69
CA THR A 330 26.71 11.44 -17.89
C THR A 330 28.11 10.87 -17.81
N SER A 331 28.42 10.12 -16.77
CA SER A 331 29.75 9.53 -16.50
C SER A 331 29.98 8.26 -17.29
#